data_8ac4c036e025db354ad2e236a354d092
#
_entry.id   8ac4c036e025db354ad2e236a354d092
#
_cell.length_a   1.000
_cell.length_b   1.000
_cell.length_c   1.000
_cell.angle_alpha   90.00
_cell.angle_beta   90.00
_cell.angle_gamma   90.00
#
_symmetry.space_group_name_H-M   'P 1'
#
loop_
_entity.id
_entity.type
_entity.pdbx_description
1 polymer ?
#
loop_
_entity_poly.entity_id
_entity_poly.type
_entity_poly.pdbx_seq_one_letter_code
_entity_poly.pdbx_strand_id
1 'polypeptide(L)'
;MGDFRTERVGRLIQEKIGALIVEGKIKDHRVNPFLSISRVQVSRDFSWAEVYVSTFKPDANLERGVIGLQSAAGFIQSKLASEMRIRQTPRLRFHVDQSIREGFEMIKKIEDLTAEETKIEESGQAGK
;
A
#
# COMPACT_ATOMS: atom_id res chain seq x y z
N MET A 1 7.58 -4.45 -21.73
CA MET A 1 8.01 -3.10 -21.76
C MET A 1 6.93 -2.13 -21.38
N GLY A 2 7.20 -1.29 -20.43
CA GLY A 2 6.19 -0.38 -19.96
C GLY A 2 5.85 0.72 -20.94
N ASP A 3 4.63 1.13 -20.94
CA ASP A 3 4.20 2.29 -21.68
C ASP A 3 4.47 3.48 -20.75
N PHE A 4 5.28 4.42 -21.20
CA PHE A 4 5.60 5.59 -20.39
C PHE A 4 4.36 6.36 -19.94
N ARG A 5 3.31 6.34 -20.75
CA ARG A 5 2.09 7.04 -20.37
C ARG A 5 1.40 6.37 -19.19
N THR A 6 1.34 5.04 -19.18
CA THR A 6 0.71 4.34 -18.06
C THR A 6 1.53 4.51 -16.79
N GLU A 7 2.86 4.49 -16.89
CA GLU A 7 3.73 4.72 -15.75
C GLU A 7 3.57 6.13 -15.20
N ARG A 8 3.50 7.12 -16.06
CA ARG A 8 3.33 8.51 -15.67
C ARG A 8 1.99 8.71 -14.97
N VAL A 9 0.92 8.17 -15.54
CA VAL A 9 -0.42 8.28 -14.95
C VAL A 9 -0.44 7.55 -13.61
N GLY A 10 0.20 6.38 -13.53
CA GLY A 10 0.29 5.64 -12.27
C GLY A 10 0.96 6.44 -11.16
N ARG A 11 2.05 7.13 -11.48
CA ARG A 11 2.74 7.97 -10.50
C ARG A 11 1.88 9.15 -10.06
N LEU A 12 1.17 9.76 -11.00
CA LEU A 12 0.27 10.86 -10.66
C LEU A 12 -0.85 10.39 -9.74
N ILE A 13 -1.43 9.24 -10.03
CA ILE A 13 -2.47 8.66 -9.19
C ILE A 13 -1.91 8.38 -7.80
N GLN A 14 -0.72 7.81 -7.72
CA GLN A 14 -0.07 7.54 -6.45
C GLN A 14 0.09 8.81 -5.62
N GLU A 15 0.59 9.88 -6.23
CA GLU A 15 0.76 11.15 -5.55
C GLU A 15 -0.56 11.73 -5.08
N LYS A 16 -1.56 11.70 -5.94
CA LYS A 16 -2.85 12.30 -5.61
C LYS A 16 -3.55 11.56 -4.49
N ILE A 17 -3.55 10.23 -4.54
CA ILE A 17 -4.18 9.44 -3.48
C ILE A 17 -3.41 9.62 -2.18
N GLY A 18 -2.07 9.61 -2.25
CA GLY A 18 -1.25 9.85 -1.09
C GLY A 18 -1.55 11.18 -0.42
N ALA A 19 -1.72 12.23 -1.22
CA ALA A 19 -2.06 13.55 -0.70
C ALA A 19 -3.44 13.54 -0.03
N LEU A 20 -4.42 12.87 -0.63
CA LEU A 20 -5.76 12.77 -0.04
C LEU A 20 -5.72 12.08 1.33
N ILE A 21 -4.89 11.06 1.47
CA ILE A 21 -4.74 10.36 2.75
C ILE A 21 -4.09 11.27 3.78
N VAL A 22 -2.98 11.90 3.44
CA VAL A 22 -2.23 12.76 4.36
C VAL A 22 -3.07 13.97 4.80
N GLU A 23 -3.84 14.52 3.89
CA GLU A 23 -4.68 15.69 4.18
C GLU A 23 -5.99 15.33 4.86
N GLY A 24 -6.23 14.05 5.08
CA GLY A 24 -7.44 13.59 5.75
C GLY A 24 -8.72 13.85 4.97
N LYS A 25 -8.63 13.85 3.65
CA LYS A 25 -9.78 14.15 2.80
C LYS A 25 -10.68 12.95 2.53
N ILE A 26 -10.19 11.76 2.82
CA ILE A 26 -11.00 10.56 2.65
C ILE A 26 -11.74 10.30 3.95
N LYS A 27 -13.05 10.46 3.91
CA LYS A 27 -13.89 10.46 5.12
C LYS A 27 -14.39 9.07 5.50
N ASP A 28 -13.51 8.11 5.52
CA ASP A 28 -13.82 6.76 5.97
C ASP A 28 -12.93 6.47 7.17
N HIS A 29 -13.53 6.11 8.30
CA HIS A 29 -12.80 5.93 9.55
C HIS A 29 -11.78 4.77 9.50
N ARG A 30 -11.92 3.89 8.52
CA ARG A 30 -10.97 2.79 8.33
C ARG A 30 -9.69 3.24 7.65
N VAL A 31 -9.70 4.41 7.00
CA VAL A 31 -8.54 4.97 6.35
C VAL A 31 -7.80 5.83 7.35
N ASN A 32 -6.62 5.37 7.78
CA ASN A 32 -5.83 6.09 8.76
C ASN A 32 -4.63 6.76 8.11
N PRO A 33 -4.01 7.76 8.77
CA PRO A 33 -2.93 8.53 8.15
C PRO A 33 -1.61 7.77 8.00
N PHE A 34 -1.51 6.56 8.54
CA PHE A 34 -0.31 5.74 8.39
C PHE A 34 -0.31 4.92 7.10
N LEU A 35 -1.44 4.91 6.40
CA LEU A 35 -1.51 4.21 5.12
C LEU A 35 -0.72 4.98 4.07
N SER A 36 -0.07 4.26 3.19
CA SER A 36 0.62 4.86 2.06
C SER A 36 0.39 4.02 0.81
N ILE A 37 0.53 4.65 -0.33
CA ILE A 37 0.38 3.96 -1.60
C ILE A 37 1.78 3.57 -2.06
N SER A 38 2.05 2.27 -2.10
CA SER A 38 3.37 1.79 -2.46
C SER A 38 3.61 1.76 -3.96
N ARG A 39 2.56 1.50 -4.73
CA ARG A 39 2.66 1.58 -6.19
C ARG A 39 1.28 1.58 -6.82
N VAL A 40 1.21 2.04 -8.05
CA VAL A 40 0.00 2.02 -8.85
C VAL A 40 0.34 1.47 -10.22
N GLN A 41 -0.42 0.49 -10.67
CA GLN A 41 -0.21 -0.13 -11.96
C GLN A 41 -1.45 0.09 -12.82
N VAL A 42 -1.30 0.84 -13.89
CA VAL A 42 -2.40 1.21 -14.78
C VAL A 42 -2.43 0.24 -15.95
N SER A 43 -3.62 -0.23 -16.30
CA SER A 43 -3.77 -1.14 -17.43
C SER A 43 -3.50 -0.40 -18.74
N ARG A 44 -3.13 -1.15 -19.80
CA ARG A 44 -2.75 -0.56 -21.07
C ARG A 44 -3.84 0.30 -21.69
N ASP A 45 -5.08 -0.09 -21.51
CA ASP A 45 -6.22 0.64 -22.06
C ASP A 45 -6.75 1.72 -21.11
N PHE A 46 -6.05 1.97 -20.00
CA PHE A 46 -6.42 2.95 -18.98
C PHE A 46 -7.78 2.70 -18.34
N SER A 47 -8.29 1.47 -18.41
CA SER A 47 -9.58 1.17 -17.79
C SER A 47 -9.48 0.88 -16.29
N TRP A 48 -8.34 0.36 -15.84
CA TRP A 48 -8.13 -0.01 -14.44
C TRP A 48 -6.80 0.47 -13.90
N ALA A 49 -6.79 0.82 -12.64
CA ALA A 49 -5.57 1.08 -11.89
C ALA A 49 -5.56 0.19 -10.66
N GLU A 50 -4.54 -0.64 -10.54
CA GLU A 50 -4.34 -1.48 -9.37
C GLU A 50 -3.50 -0.67 -8.39
N VAL A 51 -4.07 -0.37 -7.24
CA VAL A 51 -3.45 0.50 -6.24
C VAL A 51 -3.00 -0.35 -5.06
N TYR A 52 -1.70 -0.40 -4.82
CA TYR A 52 -1.14 -1.22 -3.75
C TYR A 52 -0.87 -0.38 -2.53
N VAL A 53 -1.37 -0.83 -1.40
CA VAL A 53 -1.39 -0.06 -0.16
C VAL A 53 -0.49 -0.73 0.87
N SER A 54 0.33 0.07 1.52
CA SER A 54 1.16 -0.39 2.64
C SER A 54 0.93 0.55 3.82
N THR A 55 1.69 0.36 4.88
CA THR A 55 1.55 1.18 6.06
C THR A 55 2.93 1.48 6.64
N PHE A 56 3.06 2.65 7.25
CA PHE A 56 4.29 3.00 7.96
C PHE A 56 4.37 2.31 9.32
N LYS A 57 3.26 1.80 9.82
CA LYS A 57 3.22 1.08 11.10
C LYS A 57 2.81 -0.37 10.84
N PRO A 58 3.68 -1.33 11.11
CA PRO A 58 3.37 -2.74 10.84
C PRO A 58 2.12 -3.27 11.57
N ASP A 59 1.79 -2.68 12.70
CA ASP A 59 0.62 -3.09 13.48
C ASP A 59 -0.64 -2.29 13.15
N ALA A 60 -0.57 -1.35 12.23
CA ALA A 60 -1.76 -0.64 11.78
C ALA A 60 -2.64 -1.60 10.97
N ASN A 61 -3.93 -1.38 11.04
CA ASN A 61 -4.89 -2.29 10.42
C ASN A 61 -4.98 -2.06 8.91
N LEU A 62 -4.03 -2.64 8.21
CA LEU A 62 -3.86 -2.42 6.78
C LEU A 62 -5.06 -2.94 5.97
N GLU A 63 -5.54 -4.13 6.31
CA GLU A 63 -6.68 -4.71 5.59
C GLU A 63 -7.92 -3.85 5.71
N ARG A 64 -8.18 -3.35 6.90
CA ARG A 64 -9.31 -2.44 7.11
C ARG A 64 -9.15 -1.17 6.31
N GLY A 65 -7.94 -0.65 6.27
CA GLY A 65 -7.61 0.54 5.49
C GLY A 65 -7.90 0.33 4.01
N VAL A 66 -7.51 -0.82 3.48
CA VAL A 66 -7.77 -1.16 2.08
C VAL A 66 -9.27 -1.22 1.80
N ILE A 67 -10.03 -1.83 2.70
CA ILE A 67 -11.49 -1.89 2.56
C ILE A 67 -12.07 -0.48 2.56
N GLY A 68 -11.58 0.39 3.44
CA GLY A 68 -12.02 1.78 3.51
C GLY A 68 -11.71 2.55 2.24
N LEU A 69 -10.51 2.37 1.70
CA LEU A 69 -10.13 3.01 0.45
C LEU A 69 -10.99 2.52 -0.70
N GLN A 70 -11.25 1.22 -0.77
CA GLN A 70 -12.10 0.66 -1.82
C GLN A 70 -13.52 1.21 -1.70
N SER A 71 -14.02 1.34 -0.49
CA SER A 71 -15.34 1.92 -0.26
C SER A 71 -15.39 3.38 -0.73
N ALA A 72 -14.29 4.10 -0.62
CA ALA A 72 -14.19 5.50 -1.03
C ALA A 72 -13.74 5.67 -2.48
N ALA A 73 -13.63 4.58 -3.24
CA ALA A 73 -13.09 4.62 -4.60
C ALA A 73 -13.82 5.61 -5.51
N GLY A 74 -15.14 5.70 -5.39
CA GLY A 74 -15.91 6.64 -6.19
C GLY A 74 -15.51 8.09 -5.93
N PHE A 75 -15.36 8.45 -4.65
CA PHE A 75 -14.92 9.78 -4.27
C PHE A 75 -13.51 10.06 -4.79
N ILE A 76 -12.61 9.10 -4.61
CA ILE A 76 -11.22 9.24 -5.05
C ILE A 76 -11.16 9.40 -6.57
N GLN A 77 -11.90 8.57 -7.30
CA GLN A 77 -11.97 8.67 -8.76
C GLN A 77 -12.47 10.03 -9.20
N SER A 78 -13.48 10.56 -8.53
CA SER A 78 -14.03 11.85 -8.84
C SER A 78 -12.98 12.95 -8.66
N LYS A 79 -12.19 12.87 -7.58
CA LYS A 79 -11.11 13.81 -7.34
C LYS A 79 -10.03 13.70 -8.41
N LEU A 80 -9.65 12.49 -8.77
CA LEU A 80 -8.66 12.28 -9.82
C LEU A 80 -9.14 12.85 -11.15
N ALA A 81 -10.40 12.62 -11.48
CA ALA A 81 -10.96 13.12 -12.73
C ALA A 81 -10.95 14.63 -12.80
N SER A 82 -11.19 15.31 -11.66
CA SER A 82 -11.22 16.77 -11.65
C SER A 82 -9.83 17.39 -11.65
N GLU A 83 -8.83 16.68 -11.11
CA GLU A 83 -7.48 17.22 -10.97
C GLU A 83 -6.51 16.79 -12.05
N MET A 84 -6.73 15.62 -12.63
CA MET A 84 -5.84 15.11 -13.66
C MET A 84 -6.43 15.39 -15.03
N ARG A 85 -5.61 15.91 -15.91
CA ARG A 85 -6.06 16.21 -17.27
C ARG A 85 -5.79 15.01 -18.16
N ILE A 86 -6.52 13.92 -17.88
CA ILE A 86 -6.41 12.72 -18.70
C ILE A 86 -7.76 12.44 -19.32
N ARG A 87 -7.72 11.80 -20.47
CA ARG A 87 -8.91 11.54 -21.25
C ARG A 87 -9.89 10.63 -20.55
N GLN A 88 -9.36 9.65 -19.83
CA GLN A 88 -10.17 8.66 -19.13
C GLN A 88 -9.53 8.38 -17.78
N THR A 89 -10.32 8.48 -16.72
CA THR A 89 -9.86 8.16 -15.37
C THR A 89 -10.06 6.66 -15.13
N PRO A 90 -9.00 5.91 -14.84
CA PRO A 90 -9.15 4.48 -14.59
C PRO A 90 -10.01 4.21 -13.36
N ARG A 91 -10.68 3.08 -13.34
CA ARG A 91 -11.33 2.60 -12.14
C ARG A 91 -10.27 2.08 -11.19
N LEU A 92 -10.50 2.27 -9.89
CA LEU A 92 -9.51 1.93 -8.89
C LEU A 92 -9.82 0.61 -8.21
N ARG A 93 -8.82 -0.24 -8.08
CA ARG A 93 -8.88 -1.42 -7.24
C ARG A 93 -7.75 -1.34 -6.24
N PHE A 94 -8.08 -1.47 -4.96
CA PHE A 94 -7.10 -1.35 -3.89
C PHE A 94 -6.71 -2.73 -3.36
N HIS A 95 -5.42 -2.91 -3.13
CA HIS A 95 -4.87 -4.19 -2.68
C HIS A 95 -3.88 -3.96 -1.55
N VAL A 96 -3.77 -4.90 -0.66
CA VAL A 96 -2.66 -4.92 0.30
C VAL A 96 -1.39 -5.23 -0.49
N ASP A 97 -0.34 -4.46 -0.25
CA ASP A 97 0.95 -4.76 -0.89
C ASP A 97 1.61 -5.89 -0.14
N GLN A 98 1.49 -7.09 -0.69
CA GLN A 98 2.02 -8.30 -0.07
C GLN A 98 3.54 -8.28 0.03
N SER A 99 4.22 -7.59 -0.87
CA SER A 99 5.68 -7.58 -0.86
C SER A 99 6.22 -6.90 0.40
N ILE A 100 5.56 -5.84 0.87
CA ILE A 100 5.96 -5.16 2.11
C ILE A 100 5.72 -6.09 3.31
N ARG A 101 4.54 -6.73 3.36
CA ARG A 101 4.20 -7.64 4.45
C ARG A 101 5.14 -8.84 4.47
N GLU A 102 5.41 -9.42 3.33
CA GLU A 102 6.33 -10.54 3.22
C GLU A 102 7.72 -10.15 3.71
N GLY A 103 8.16 -8.94 3.40
CA GLY A 103 9.43 -8.42 3.87
C GLY A 103 9.50 -8.36 5.39
N PHE A 104 8.45 -7.85 6.03
CA PHE A 104 8.40 -7.80 7.49
C PHE A 104 8.41 -9.20 8.10
N GLU A 105 7.65 -10.12 7.55
CA GLU A 105 7.60 -11.49 8.04
C GLU A 105 8.95 -12.18 7.89
N MET A 106 9.63 -11.97 6.79
CA MET A 106 10.94 -12.53 6.54
C MET A 106 11.96 -12.01 7.55
N ILE A 107 11.98 -10.71 7.80
CA ILE A 107 12.89 -10.11 8.76
C ILE A 107 12.63 -10.67 10.15
N LYS A 108 11.38 -10.76 10.54
CA LYS A 108 11.01 -11.30 11.84
C LYS A 108 11.46 -12.74 11.99
N LYS A 109 11.28 -13.54 10.94
CA LYS A 109 11.68 -14.92 10.95
C LYS A 109 13.20 -15.08 11.12
N ILE A 110 13.96 -14.25 10.44
CA ILE A 110 15.41 -14.24 10.57
C ILE A 110 15.83 -13.87 11.99
N GLU A 111 15.21 -12.86 12.56
CA GLU A 111 15.48 -12.43 13.93
C GLU A 111 15.18 -13.55 14.92
N ASP A 112 14.06 -14.25 14.75
CA ASP A 112 13.68 -15.34 15.63
C ASP A 112 14.69 -16.49 15.53
N LEU A 113 15.13 -16.81 14.35
CA LEU A 113 16.12 -17.88 14.16
C LEU A 113 17.45 -17.50 14.81
N THR A 114 17.88 -16.26 14.64
CA THR A 114 19.11 -15.79 15.25
C THR A 114 19.03 -15.82 16.77
N ALA A 115 17.89 -15.44 17.32
CA ALA A 115 17.67 -15.48 18.75
C ALA A 115 17.75 -16.90 19.29
N GLU A 116 17.20 -17.87 18.55
CA GLU A 116 17.27 -19.26 18.95
C GLU A 116 18.70 -19.77 18.93
N GLU A 117 19.46 -19.45 17.91
CA GLU A 117 20.85 -19.85 17.84
C GLU A 117 21.64 -19.27 19.00
N THR A 118 21.43 -18.01 19.32
CA THR A 118 22.09 -17.37 20.44
C THR A 118 21.72 -18.06 21.75
N LYS A 119 20.47 -18.42 21.92
CA LYS A 119 20.05 -19.14 23.12
C LYS A 119 20.70 -20.49 23.25
N ILE A 120 20.82 -21.20 22.14
CA ILE A 120 21.45 -22.51 22.14
C ILE A 120 22.92 -22.39 22.55
N GLU A 121 23.61 -21.40 21.96
CA GLU A 121 25.00 -21.23 22.29
C GLU A 121 25.19 -20.82 23.74
N GLU A 122 24.48 -19.85 24.19
CA GLU A 122 24.62 -19.39 25.56
C GLU A 122 24.21 -20.44 26.47
N SER A 123 23.45 -21.28 26.02
CA SER A 123 22.86 -22.14 26.89
C SER A 123 23.32 -23.44 26.77
N GLY A 124 23.92 -23.66 25.85
CA GLY A 124 24.61 -24.73 26.22
C GLY A 124 24.65 -24.49 27.62
N GLN A 125 24.28 -23.48 27.73
CA GLN A 125 24.05 -22.81 28.78
C GLN A 125 22.84 -22.59 29.38
N ALA A 126 22.30 -22.06 29.35
CA ALA A 126 21.23 -21.75 30.22
C ALA A 126 20.01 -22.49 29.89
N GLY A 127 20.04 -23.27 28.97
CA GLY A 127 18.86 -24.00 28.71
C GLY A 127 17.69 -23.08 28.60
N LYS A 128 17.85 -22.10 27.99
CA LYS A 128 16.70 -21.26 27.94
C LYS A 128 16.13 -21.15 26.64
#